data_b7e0ead0cb3bdd2c871cde4b7f6ff492
#
_entry.id   b7e0ead0cb3bdd2c871cde4b7f6ff492
#
_cell.length_a   1.000
_cell.length_b   1.000
_cell.length_c   1.000
_cell.angle_alpha   90.00
_cell.angle_beta   90.00
_cell.angle_gamma   90.00
#
_symmetry.space_group_name_H-M   'P 1'
#
loop_
_entity.id
_entity.type
_entity.pdbx_description
1 polymer ?
#
loop_
_entity_poly.entity_id
_entity_poly.type
_entity_poly.pdbx_seq_one_letter_code
_entity_poly.pdbx_strand_id
1 'polypeptide(L)'
;YHGANDPRGHFFYSYDGGTSWNGPYSFGNLRNHPQLTKYWDKVEITSRTDYIVTGKHECLLFMSARPEGQFGTDRLFCMKTSDGGKTFQFQGWIVKPYKEREISEAVKVNLYSDESENPWSTQCRAVMSESFRLPGGKILSLMRRKYNPEDGKSENWVDAYASDDGGRTWTFQSRVGDAGDGNGNPPALALMQDEKMCAVYGERAYGTIQVAYSSDQGQTWSEPRILYDNFWNEDNELNDLGYPRVVCRSDGRMVTMFYYSTRERQGQIHATIWTP
;
A
#
# COMPACT_ATOMS: atom_id res chain seq x y z
N TYR A 1 14.06 3.79 9.17
CA TYR A 1 13.87 4.38 7.87
C TYR A 1 15.26 4.70 7.31
N HIS A 2 15.90 3.69 6.78
CA HIS A 2 17.02 3.97 5.88
C HIS A 2 16.36 4.53 4.63
N GLY A 3 16.51 5.83 4.50
CA GLY A 3 15.84 6.59 3.49
C GLY A 3 16.08 6.04 2.09
N ALA A 4 15.50 6.68 1.14
CA ALA A 4 15.62 6.42 -0.29
C ALA A 4 17.05 6.12 -0.80
N ASN A 5 18.04 6.24 0.05
CA ASN A 5 19.47 6.08 -0.26
C ASN A 5 20.07 4.72 0.12
N ASP A 6 19.37 3.83 0.82
CA ASP A 6 19.82 2.44 0.97
C ASP A 6 19.05 1.51 0.03
N PRO A 7 19.61 1.23 -1.16
CA PRO A 7 18.92 0.44 -2.16
C PRO A 7 18.76 -1.05 -1.79
N ARG A 8 19.28 -1.46 -0.64
CA ARG A 8 19.29 -2.89 -0.25
C ARG A 8 18.05 -3.29 0.53
N GLY A 9 17.49 -2.38 1.33
CA GLY A 9 16.45 -2.71 2.30
C GLY A 9 16.93 -3.67 3.38
N HIS A 10 16.31 -3.60 4.55
CA HIS A 10 16.61 -4.47 5.67
C HIS A 10 15.34 -4.84 6.42
N PHE A 11 15.37 -5.98 7.12
CA PHE A 11 14.30 -6.39 8.02
C PHE A 11 14.85 -6.79 9.39
N PHE A 12 13.97 -6.75 10.36
CA PHE A 12 14.16 -7.26 11.70
C PHE A 12 13.03 -8.22 12.01
N TYR A 13 13.27 -9.21 12.86
CA TYR A 13 12.23 -10.09 13.35
C TYR A 13 12.32 -10.31 14.86
N SER A 14 11.18 -10.62 15.46
CA SER A 14 11.04 -10.96 16.87
C SER A 14 10.31 -12.29 17.02
N TYR A 15 10.74 -13.13 17.97
CA TYR A 15 10.04 -14.37 18.35
C TYR A 15 9.34 -14.28 19.70
N ASP A 16 9.44 -13.13 20.37
CA ASP A 16 8.97 -12.91 21.75
C ASP A 16 7.97 -11.72 21.83
N GLY A 17 7.19 -11.51 20.76
CA GLY A 17 6.17 -10.47 20.72
C GLY A 17 6.74 -9.03 20.70
N GLY A 18 7.96 -8.84 20.21
CA GLY A 18 8.59 -7.53 20.09
C GLY A 18 9.40 -7.12 21.31
N THR A 19 9.60 -8.00 22.28
CA THR A 19 10.44 -7.73 23.47
C THR A 19 11.90 -7.65 23.08
N SER A 20 12.35 -8.51 22.16
CA SER A 20 13.67 -8.42 21.54
C SER A 20 13.59 -8.51 20.03
N TRP A 21 14.57 -7.94 19.35
CA TRP A 21 14.63 -7.88 17.88
C TRP A 21 15.96 -8.37 17.36
N ASN A 22 15.90 -9.22 16.35
CA ASN A 22 17.05 -9.73 15.61
C ASN A 22 17.17 -8.99 14.28
N GLY A 23 18.38 -8.57 13.93
CA GLY A 23 18.67 -7.84 12.69
C GLY A 23 19.69 -6.70 12.90
N PRO A 24 19.94 -5.87 11.89
CA PRO A 24 19.31 -5.87 10.57
C PRO A 24 19.75 -7.03 9.67
N TYR A 25 18.81 -7.59 8.90
CA TYR A 25 19.09 -8.59 7.89
C TYR A 25 18.77 -8.04 6.50
N SER A 26 19.61 -8.35 5.53
CA SER A 26 19.38 -7.99 4.13
C SER A 26 18.39 -8.96 3.48
N PHE A 27 17.63 -8.46 2.49
CA PHE A 27 16.84 -9.30 1.59
C PHE A 27 17.69 -10.08 0.56
N GLY A 28 19.01 -10.16 0.77
CA GLY A 28 19.91 -10.84 -0.12
C GLY A 28 20.08 -10.13 -1.46
N ASN A 29 20.23 -10.94 -2.53
CA ASN A 29 20.49 -10.41 -3.87
C ASN A 29 19.22 -10.07 -4.66
N LEU A 30 18.15 -9.68 -3.97
CA LEU A 30 16.85 -9.40 -4.59
C LEU A 30 16.93 -8.32 -5.69
N ARG A 31 17.81 -7.34 -5.54
CA ARG A 31 18.03 -6.29 -6.56
C ARG A 31 18.44 -6.83 -7.93
N ASN A 32 19.14 -7.95 -7.94
CA ASN A 32 19.60 -8.62 -9.17
C ASN A 32 18.63 -9.73 -9.60
N HIS A 33 17.46 -9.81 -9.00
CA HIS A 33 16.48 -10.82 -9.37
C HIS A 33 16.04 -10.62 -10.82
N PRO A 34 16.02 -11.69 -11.67
CA PRO A 34 15.72 -11.57 -13.10
C PRO A 34 14.38 -10.90 -13.41
N GLN A 35 13.37 -11.07 -12.54
CA GLN A 35 12.07 -10.43 -12.71
C GLN A 35 12.09 -8.92 -12.47
N LEU A 36 13.09 -8.39 -11.79
CA LEU A 36 13.30 -6.96 -11.57
C LEU A 36 14.21 -6.38 -12.65
N THR A 37 15.35 -7.03 -12.89
CA THR A 37 16.36 -6.57 -13.88
C THR A 37 15.88 -6.70 -15.33
N LYS A 38 14.84 -7.48 -15.58
CA LYS A 38 14.14 -7.51 -16.87
C LYS A 38 13.62 -6.13 -17.31
N TYR A 39 13.26 -5.28 -16.36
CA TYR A 39 12.67 -3.97 -16.63
C TYR A 39 13.68 -2.83 -16.46
N TRP A 40 14.61 -2.96 -15.52
CA TRP A 40 15.53 -1.90 -15.13
C TRP A 40 16.94 -2.45 -14.91
N ASP A 41 17.94 -1.77 -15.46
CA ASP A 41 19.35 -2.18 -15.31
C ASP A 41 19.82 -2.09 -13.85
N LYS A 42 19.35 -1.08 -13.12
CA LYS A 42 19.63 -0.90 -11.69
C LYS A 42 18.31 -0.70 -10.95
N VAL A 43 18.17 -1.41 -9.84
CA VAL A 43 16.93 -1.48 -9.08
C VAL A 43 17.15 -1.00 -7.66
N GLU A 44 16.28 -0.09 -7.22
CA GLU A 44 16.06 0.20 -5.80
C GLU A 44 14.83 -0.55 -5.30
N ILE A 45 14.96 -1.11 -4.09
CA ILE A 45 13.86 -1.75 -3.39
C ILE A 45 13.48 -0.89 -2.20
N THR A 46 12.20 -0.58 -2.09
CA THR A 46 11.65 0.10 -0.92
C THR A 46 10.79 -0.88 -0.15
N SER A 47 11.29 -1.25 1.03
CA SER A 47 10.50 -1.99 2.01
C SER A 47 9.55 -1.01 2.71
N ARG A 48 8.27 -1.13 2.45
CA ARG A 48 7.22 -0.35 3.11
C ARG A 48 6.25 -1.34 3.73
N THR A 49 6.64 -1.84 4.85
CA THR A 49 5.94 -2.53 5.94
C THR A 49 4.54 -3.08 5.66
N ASP A 50 4.42 -3.99 4.71
CA ASP A 50 3.22 -4.79 4.54
C ASP A 50 3.63 -6.26 4.41
N TYR A 51 3.03 -7.13 5.22
CA TYR A 51 3.36 -8.54 5.23
C TYR A 51 2.20 -9.38 5.79
N ILE A 52 2.14 -10.64 5.38
CA ILE A 52 1.21 -11.65 5.91
C ILE A 52 2.02 -12.84 6.41
N VAL A 53 1.98 -13.10 7.72
CA VAL A 53 2.55 -14.34 8.29
C VAL A 53 1.61 -15.48 7.97
N THR A 54 2.11 -16.49 7.23
CA THR A 54 1.33 -17.65 6.80
C THR A 54 1.72 -18.93 7.54
N GLY A 55 2.80 -18.90 8.31
CA GLY A 55 3.27 -20.02 9.11
C GLY A 55 4.49 -19.64 9.97
N LYS A 56 4.95 -20.59 10.80
CA LYS A 56 6.07 -20.36 11.73
C LYS A 56 7.33 -19.81 11.05
N HIS A 57 7.58 -20.23 9.81
CA HIS A 57 8.74 -19.84 9.01
C HIS A 57 8.34 -19.26 7.66
N GLU A 58 7.04 -18.99 7.49
CA GLU A 58 6.50 -18.53 6.23
C GLU A 58 5.89 -17.13 6.35
N CYS A 59 6.26 -16.26 5.42
CA CYS A 59 5.74 -14.90 5.34
C CYS A 59 5.69 -14.46 3.86
N LEU A 60 4.58 -13.82 3.49
CA LEU A 60 4.50 -13.01 2.29
C LEU A 60 4.87 -11.58 2.65
N LEU A 61 5.69 -10.95 1.82
CA LEU A 61 6.08 -9.55 1.96
C LEU A 61 5.69 -8.78 0.70
N PHE A 62 5.13 -7.61 0.89
CA PHE A 62 4.67 -6.74 -0.18
C PHE A 62 5.59 -5.53 -0.25
N MET A 63 6.36 -5.47 -1.32
CA MET A 63 7.44 -4.52 -1.46
C MET A 63 7.30 -3.73 -2.75
N SER A 64 7.96 -2.60 -2.82
CA SER A 64 8.04 -1.85 -4.06
C SER A 64 9.47 -1.79 -4.60
N ALA A 65 9.56 -1.74 -5.91
CA ALA A 65 10.80 -1.55 -6.65
C ALA A 65 10.64 -0.42 -7.67
N ARG A 66 11.76 0.19 -8.03
CA ARG A 66 11.84 1.24 -9.04
C ARG A 66 13.23 1.26 -9.69
N PRO A 67 13.41 1.94 -10.82
CA PRO A 67 14.74 2.27 -11.32
C PRO A 67 15.53 3.08 -10.29
N GLU A 68 16.83 2.83 -10.17
CA GLU A 68 17.70 3.57 -9.25
C GLU A 68 17.65 5.08 -9.53
N GLY A 69 17.44 5.88 -8.49
CA GLY A 69 17.36 7.34 -8.57
C GLY A 69 16.03 7.90 -9.09
N GLN A 70 15.10 7.08 -9.56
CA GLN A 70 13.81 7.55 -10.09
C GLN A 70 12.71 7.50 -9.04
N PHE A 71 12.55 8.58 -8.31
CA PHE A 71 11.50 8.71 -7.30
C PHE A 71 10.11 8.84 -7.95
N GLY A 72 9.13 8.16 -7.37
CA GLY A 72 7.74 8.28 -7.81
C GLY A 72 7.32 7.27 -8.87
N THR A 73 8.21 6.40 -9.32
CA THR A 73 7.92 5.36 -10.31
C THR A 73 7.80 3.95 -9.71
N ASP A 74 7.57 3.88 -8.40
CA ASP A 74 7.51 2.60 -7.67
C ASP A 74 6.45 1.65 -8.24
N ARG A 75 6.75 0.36 -8.24
CA ARG A 75 5.87 -0.76 -8.60
C ARG A 75 5.84 -1.78 -7.48
N LEU A 76 4.67 -2.31 -7.19
CA LEU A 76 4.48 -3.29 -6.13
C LEU A 76 4.67 -4.72 -6.62
N PHE A 77 5.32 -5.52 -5.78
CA PHE A 77 5.49 -6.96 -5.98
C PHE A 77 5.39 -7.72 -4.66
N CYS A 78 5.09 -8.99 -4.77
CA CYS A 78 5.01 -9.93 -3.66
C CYS A 78 6.24 -10.83 -3.65
N MET A 79 6.78 -11.06 -2.45
CA MET A 79 7.82 -12.06 -2.17
C MET A 79 7.33 -13.05 -1.13
N LYS A 80 7.98 -14.20 -1.05
CA LYS A 80 7.77 -15.20 -0.02
C LYS A 80 9.09 -15.63 0.61
N THR A 81 9.09 -15.80 1.93
CA THR A 81 10.06 -16.66 2.62
C THR A 81 9.34 -17.88 3.16
N SER A 82 10.00 -19.03 3.16
CA SER A 82 9.52 -20.30 3.72
C SER A 82 10.51 -20.91 4.70
N ASP A 83 11.57 -20.18 5.03
CA ASP A 83 12.70 -20.64 5.89
C ASP A 83 13.03 -19.64 7.02
N GLY A 84 12.05 -18.80 7.39
CA GLY A 84 12.21 -17.80 8.44
C GLY A 84 13.06 -16.59 8.03
N GLY A 85 13.04 -16.21 6.75
CA GLY A 85 13.73 -15.02 6.26
C GLY A 85 15.19 -15.26 5.86
N LYS A 86 15.64 -16.51 5.75
CA LYS A 86 17.00 -16.82 5.26
C LYS A 86 17.09 -16.63 3.75
N THR A 87 16.04 -17.01 3.04
CA THR A 87 15.91 -16.78 1.60
C THR A 87 14.54 -16.19 1.24
N PHE A 88 14.52 -15.46 0.13
CA PHE A 88 13.31 -14.82 -0.39
C PHE A 88 13.11 -15.18 -1.85
N GLN A 89 11.88 -15.54 -2.20
CA GLN A 89 11.49 -15.87 -3.57
C GLN A 89 10.52 -14.80 -4.08
N PHE A 90 10.77 -14.30 -5.27
CA PHE A 90 9.82 -13.46 -5.97
C PHE A 90 8.58 -14.28 -6.32
N GLN A 91 7.41 -13.84 -5.90
CA GLN A 91 6.15 -14.49 -6.22
C GLN A 91 5.54 -13.89 -7.50
N GLY A 92 5.27 -12.61 -7.50
CA GLY A 92 4.64 -11.94 -8.64
C GLY A 92 4.60 -10.43 -8.50
N TRP A 93 4.42 -9.76 -9.62
CA TRP A 93 4.10 -8.35 -9.65
C TRP A 93 2.62 -8.16 -9.27
N ILE A 94 2.34 -7.24 -8.35
CA ILE A 94 0.98 -6.76 -8.09
C ILE A 94 0.65 -5.71 -9.15
N VAL A 95 1.53 -4.73 -9.33
CA VAL A 95 1.48 -3.77 -10.43
C VAL A 95 2.77 -3.91 -11.23
N LYS A 96 2.64 -4.44 -12.43
CA LYS A 96 3.78 -4.77 -13.29
C LYS A 96 4.35 -3.53 -13.97
N PRO A 97 5.69 -3.38 -14.04
CA PRO A 97 6.30 -2.35 -14.90
C PRO A 97 6.12 -2.66 -16.39
N TYR A 98 6.07 -1.61 -17.20
CA TYR A 98 6.11 -1.72 -18.66
C TYR A 98 7.39 -1.08 -19.20
N LYS A 99 7.81 -1.49 -20.37
CA LYS A 99 8.86 -0.81 -21.12
C LYS A 99 8.25 0.36 -21.89
N GLU A 100 8.88 1.52 -21.87
CA GLU A 100 8.40 2.75 -22.53
C GLU A 100 7.95 2.52 -23.98
N ARG A 101 8.68 1.70 -24.74
CA ARG A 101 8.35 1.38 -26.12
C ARG A 101 7.07 0.54 -26.32
N GLU A 102 6.49 0.04 -25.24
CA GLU A 102 5.26 -0.74 -25.27
C GLU A 102 4.02 0.15 -25.06
N ILE A 103 4.23 1.43 -24.78
CA ILE A 103 3.16 2.39 -24.55
C ILE A 103 2.80 3.07 -25.86
N SER A 104 1.62 2.80 -26.38
CA SER A 104 1.10 3.50 -27.56
C SER A 104 0.25 4.70 -27.16
N GLU A 105 0.22 5.73 -28.02
CA GLU A 105 -0.62 6.92 -27.84
C GLU A 105 -2.11 6.60 -27.65
N ALA A 106 -2.58 5.52 -28.28
CA ALA A 106 -3.99 5.11 -28.21
C ALA A 106 -4.43 4.64 -26.79
N VAL A 107 -3.50 4.33 -25.92
CA VAL A 107 -3.78 3.77 -24.59
C VAL A 107 -3.88 4.84 -23.50
N LYS A 108 -3.61 6.10 -23.81
CA LYS A 108 -3.61 7.21 -22.87
C LYS A 108 -5.01 7.61 -22.33
N VAL A 109 -6.06 6.93 -22.72
CA VAL A 109 -7.42 7.45 -22.62
C VAL A 109 -8.16 7.09 -21.34
N ASN A 110 -7.69 6.13 -20.52
CA ASN A 110 -8.46 5.76 -19.33
C ASN A 110 -7.60 5.32 -18.14
N LEU A 111 -7.29 6.26 -17.26
CA LEU A 111 -6.57 6.02 -15.99
C LEU A 111 -7.32 5.06 -15.04
N TYR A 112 -8.57 4.76 -15.32
CA TYR A 112 -9.49 4.02 -14.44
C TYR A 112 -9.93 2.67 -15.01
N SER A 113 -9.45 2.28 -16.19
CA SER A 113 -9.74 0.97 -16.77
C SER A 113 -8.84 -0.13 -16.20
N ASP A 114 -9.22 -1.36 -16.46
CA ASP A 114 -8.43 -2.54 -16.13
C ASP A 114 -6.96 -2.34 -16.54
N GLU A 115 -6.08 -2.33 -15.56
CA GLU A 115 -4.66 -2.09 -15.76
C GLU A 115 -3.95 -3.18 -16.53
N SER A 116 -4.52 -4.37 -16.64
CA SER A 116 -3.93 -5.45 -17.41
C SER A 116 -3.77 -5.09 -18.89
N GLU A 117 -4.60 -4.16 -19.37
CA GLU A 117 -4.64 -3.74 -20.75
C GLU A 117 -4.27 -2.25 -20.98
N ASN A 118 -4.08 -1.49 -19.90
CA ASN A 118 -3.77 -0.06 -19.98
C ASN A 118 -2.33 0.26 -19.50
N PRO A 119 -1.35 0.35 -20.41
CA PRO A 119 0.03 0.67 -20.04
C PRO A 119 0.18 2.05 -19.37
N TRP A 120 -0.76 2.95 -19.54
CA TRP A 120 -0.75 4.27 -18.94
C TRP A 120 -0.91 4.22 -17.42
N SER A 121 -1.74 3.31 -16.92
CA SER A 121 -1.88 3.09 -15.49
C SER A 121 -0.58 2.61 -14.84
N THR A 122 0.30 2.02 -15.63
CA THR A 122 1.60 1.53 -15.15
C THR A 122 2.64 2.62 -14.99
N GLN A 123 2.42 3.81 -15.54
CA GLN A 123 3.21 5.00 -15.23
C GLN A 123 2.80 5.58 -13.86
N CYS A 124 1.59 5.26 -13.41
CA CYS A 124 1.15 5.66 -12.10
C CYS A 124 1.91 4.93 -11.00
N ARG A 125 2.33 5.66 -9.99
CA ARG A 125 3.02 5.10 -8.83
C ARG A 125 2.12 4.07 -8.12
N ALA A 126 2.68 2.92 -7.76
CA ALA A 126 2.05 1.93 -6.91
C ALA A 126 2.96 1.64 -5.71
N VAL A 127 2.52 1.98 -4.51
CA VAL A 127 3.36 1.90 -3.30
C VAL A 127 2.51 1.80 -2.04
N MET A 128 3.12 1.29 -0.97
CA MET A 128 2.51 1.28 0.37
C MET A 128 1.19 0.53 0.39
N SER A 129 1.25 -0.76 0.12
CA SER A 129 0.10 -1.64 0.25
C SER A 129 -0.27 -1.92 1.69
N GLU A 130 -1.50 -2.34 1.88
CA GLU A 130 -2.00 -3.07 3.04
C GLU A 130 -2.74 -4.29 2.53
N SER A 131 -2.25 -5.47 2.91
CA SER A 131 -2.72 -6.74 2.36
C SER A 131 -3.34 -7.60 3.44
N PHE A 132 -4.43 -8.28 3.10
CA PHE A 132 -5.16 -9.14 4.01
C PHE A 132 -5.49 -10.47 3.33
N ARG A 133 -5.30 -11.58 4.05
CA ARG A 133 -5.70 -12.90 3.58
C ARG A 133 -7.10 -13.21 4.09
N LEU A 134 -8.03 -13.27 3.16
CA LEU A 134 -9.43 -13.58 3.43
C LEU A 134 -9.61 -15.04 3.84
N PRO A 135 -10.70 -15.37 4.57
CA PRO A 135 -11.18 -16.74 4.69
C PRO A 135 -11.30 -17.36 3.29
N GLY A 136 -10.80 -18.58 3.10
CA GLY A 136 -10.73 -19.19 1.76
C GLY A 136 -9.41 -19.02 1.03
N GLY A 137 -8.51 -18.14 1.53
CA GLY A 137 -7.12 -18.04 1.05
C GLY A 137 -6.84 -16.97 0.02
N LYS A 138 -7.86 -16.32 -0.54
CA LYS A 138 -7.71 -15.15 -1.41
C LYS A 138 -6.97 -14.03 -0.67
N ILE A 139 -6.05 -13.38 -1.33
CA ILE A 139 -5.33 -12.22 -0.78
C ILE A 139 -5.89 -10.97 -1.46
N LEU A 140 -6.37 -10.02 -0.67
CA LEU A 140 -6.74 -8.68 -1.11
C LEU A 140 -5.63 -7.72 -0.69
N SER A 141 -5.16 -6.89 -1.61
CA SER A 141 -4.13 -5.88 -1.37
C SER A 141 -4.66 -4.53 -1.83
N LEU A 142 -4.80 -3.60 -0.91
CA LEU A 142 -5.06 -2.20 -1.22
C LEU A 142 -3.74 -1.46 -1.34
N MET A 143 -3.67 -0.48 -2.22
CA MET A 143 -2.43 0.28 -2.41
C MET A 143 -2.67 1.72 -2.77
N ARG A 144 -1.75 2.54 -2.34
CA ARG A 144 -1.70 3.93 -2.77
C ARG A 144 -1.23 4.02 -4.21
N ARG A 145 -2.01 4.74 -5.00
CA ARG A 145 -1.67 5.12 -6.37
C ARG A 145 -1.42 6.62 -6.45
N LYS A 146 -0.60 7.02 -7.41
CA LYS A 146 -0.37 8.43 -7.73
C LYS A 146 -0.01 8.57 -9.20
N TYR A 147 -0.63 9.53 -9.85
CA TYR A 147 -0.28 10.02 -11.17
C TYR A 147 0.17 11.47 -11.08
N ASN A 148 1.26 11.81 -11.75
CA ASN A 148 1.76 13.17 -11.86
C ASN A 148 1.77 13.53 -13.34
N PRO A 149 0.73 14.19 -13.86
CA PRO A 149 0.76 14.72 -15.22
C PRO A 149 1.82 15.84 -15.33
N GLU A 150 2.38 16.01 -16.52
CA GLU A 150 3.42 17.02 -16.75
C GLU A 150 2.93 18.46 -16.51
N ASP A 151 1.64 18.70 -16.75
CA ASP A 151 0.99 20.00 -16.79
C ASP A 151 -0.18 20.15 -15.81
N GLY A 152 -0.40 19.19 -14.93
CA GLY A 152 -1.58 19.12 -14.09
C GLY A 152 -1.32 18.92 -12.59
N LYS A 153 -2.39 18.90 -11.82
CA LYS A 153 -2.34 18.54 -10.41
C LYS A 153 -2.18 17.03 -10.26
N SER A 154 -1.38 16.63 -9.29
CA SER A 154 -1.23 15.21 -8.96
C SER A 154 -2.57 14.59 -8.55
N GLU A 155 -2.92 13.47 -9.15
CA GLU A 155 -4.06 12.65 -8.74
C GLU A 155 -3.58 11.53 -7.82
N ASN A 156 -4.32 11.28 -6.75
CA ASN A 156 -4.03 10.19 -5.83
C ASN A 156 -5.30 9.42 -5.53
N TRP A 157 -5.17 8.10 -5.45
CA TRP A 157 -6.28 7.20 -5.13
C TRP A 157 -5.80 5.92 -4.48
N VAL A 158 -6.74 5.09 -4.09
CA VAL A 158 -6.50 3.75 -3.57
C VAL A 158 -7.13 2.74 -4.52
N ASP A 159 -6.31 1.77 -4.99
CA ASP A 159 -6.76 0.62 -5.77
C ASP A 159 -6.72 -0.65 -4.95
N ALA A 160 -7.59 -1.60 -5.31
CA ALA A 160 -7.65 -2.95 -4.80
C ALA A 160 -7.20 -3.97 -5.86
N TYR A 161 -6.33 -4.88 -5.47
CA TYR A 161 -5.89 -6.02 -6.27
C TYR A 161 -6.09 -7.31 -5.49
N ALA A 162 -6.35 -8.42 -6.18
CA ALA A 162 -6.50 -9.71 -5.53
C ALA A 162 -5.65 -10.79 -6.19
N SER A 163 -5.29 -11.78 -5.36
CA SER A 163 -4.60 -13.00 -5.77
C SER A 163 -5.29 -14.21 -5.17
N ASP A 164 -5.59 -15.22 -5.99
CA ASP A 164 -6.16 -16.49 -5.58
C ASP A 164 -5.13 -17.63 -5.55
N ASP A 165 -3.86 -17.34 -5.86
CA ASP A 165 -2.80 -18.34 -6.02
C ASP A 165 -1.59 -18.10 -5.09
N GLY A 166 -1.82 -17.41 -3.97
CA GLY A 166 -0.79 -17.14 -2.97
C GLY A 166 0.22 -16.06 -3.38
N GLY A 167 -0.21 -15.08 -4.17
CA GLY A 167 0.57 -13.91 -4.55
C GLY A 167 1.39 -14.08 -5.84
N ARG A 168 1.13 -15.13 -6.63
CA ARG A 168 1.83 -15.36 -7.90
C ARG A 168 1.27 -14.52 -9.04
N THR A 169 -0.06 -14.47 -9.13
CA THR A 169 -0.77 -13.62 -10.09
C THR A 169 -1.72 -12.68 -9.37
N TRP A 170 -1.88 -11.49 -9.91
CA TRP A 170 -2.70 -10.45 -9.33
C TRP A 170 -3.60 -9.83 -10.38
N THR A 171 -4.85 -9.60 -10.00
CA THR A 171 -5.86 -8.98 -10.85
C THR A 171 -6.37 -7.72 -10.20
N PHE A 172 -6.49 -6.65 -10.95
CA PHE A 172 -7.21 -5.45 -10.52
C PHE A 172 -8.65 -5.82 -10.17
N GLN A 173 -9.13 -5.36 -9.03
CA GLN A 173 -10.49 -5.60 -8.59
C GLN A 173 -11.34 -4.35 -8.77
N SER A 174 -10.88 -3.24 -8.19
CA SER A 174 -11.66 -2.02 -8.16
C SER A 174 -10.84 -0.82 -7.67
N ARG A 175 -11.36 0.37 -7.88
CA ARG A 175 -10.96 1.57 -7.18
C ARG A 175 -11.71 1.66 -5.85
N VAL A 176 -10.98 1.89 -4.77
CA VAL A 176 -11.54 2.03 -3.41
C VAL A 176 -12.05 3.44 -3.18
N GLY A 177 -11.29 4.44 -3.61
CA GLY A 177 -11.65 5.84 -3.47
C GLY A 177 -10.50 6.79 -3.80
N ASP A 178 -10.85 8.07 -3.93
CA ASP A 178 -9.89 9.13 -4.18
C ASP A 178 -9.22 9.57 -2.87
N ALA A 179 -7.93 9.88 -2.97
CA ALA A 179 -7.11 10.32 -1.85
C ALA A 179 -6.58 11.76 -2.06
N GLY A 180 -7.22 12.49 -2.95
CA GLY A 180 -7.05 13.93 -3.19
C GLY A 180 -5.77 14.32 -3.92
N ASP A 181 -5.50 15.61 -3.89
CA ASP A 181 -4.34 16.24 -4.51
C ASP A 181 -3.04 16.03 -3.72
N GLY A 182 -1.91 16.31 -4.34
CA GLY A 182 -0.61 16.37 -3.68
C GLY A 182 0.00 15.01 -3.37
N ASN A 183 0.07 14.64 -2.11
CA ASN A 183 0.62 13.37 -1.64
C ASN A 183 -0.47 12.52 -1.00
N GLY A 184 -1.07 11.59 -1.74
CA GLY A 184 -2.04 10.65 -1.19
C GLY A 184 -1.50 9.83 -0.01
N ASN A 185 -2.37 9.11 0.65
CA ASN A 185 -2.06 8.30 1.83
C ASN A 185 -2.05 6.82 1.52
N PRO A 186 -1.24 6.00 2.22
CA PRO A 186 -1.43 4.56 2.19
C PRO A 186 -2.78 4.22 2.83
N PRO A 187 -3.48 3.19 2.32
CA PRO A 187 -4.67 2.66 2.97
C PRO A 187 -4.32 1.81 4.18
N ALA A 188 -5.33 1.57 5.03
CA ALA A 188 -5.37 0.47 5.99
C ALA A 188 -6.60 -0.39 5.69
N LEU A 189 -6.53 -1.68 5.97
CA LEU A 189 -7.55 -2.67 5.63
C LEU A 189 -7.83 -3.57 6.84
N ALA A 190 -9.09 -3.80 7.16
CA ALA A 190 -9.48 -4.77 8.18
C ALA A 190 -10.74 -5.54 7.77
N LEU A 191 -10.82 -6.80 8.23
CA LEU A 191 -12.03 -7.59 8.20
C LEU A 191 -12.85 -7.28 9.46
N MET A 192 -14.13 -6.98 9.27
CA MET A 192 -15.09 -6.74 10.35
C MET A 192 -15.75 -8.05 10.82
N GLN A 193 -16.48 -8.01 11.92
CA GLN A 193 -17.13 -9.20 12.47
C GLN A 193 -18.24 -9.77 11.56
N ASP A 194 -18.86 -8.94 10.75
CA ASP A 194 -19.88 -9.31 9.77
C ASP A 194 -19.29 -9.75 8.42
N GLU A 195 -18.00 -10.06 8.40
CA GLU A 195 -17.23 -10.50 7.23
C GLU A 195 -17.07 -9.44 6.13
N LYS A 196 -17.55 -8.22 6.33
CA LYS A 196 -17.26 -7.11 5.42
C LYS A 196 -15.84 -6.58 5.64
N MET A 197 -15.29 -6.02 4.59
CA MET A 197 -14.01 -5.32 4.65
C MET A 197 -14.24 -3.82 4.90
N CYS A 198 -13.37 -3.19 5.67
CA CYS A 198 -13.28 -1.75 5.71
C CYS A 198 -11.89 -1.27 5.29
N ALA A 199 -11.86 -0.27 4.43
CA ALA A 199 -10.67 0.44 3.99
C ALA A 199 -10.66 1.83 4.61
N VAL A 200 -9.57 2.18 5.31
CA VAL A 200 -9.39 3.51 5.89
C VAL A 200 -8.21 4.18 5.21
N TYR A 201 -8.38 5.41 4.78
CA TYR A 201 -7.33 6.20 4.14
C TYR A 201 -7.49 7.69 4.43
N GLY A 202 -6.41 8.44 4.30
CA GLY A 202 -6.41 9.88 4.51
C GLY A 202 -6.52 10.64 3.20
N GLU A 203 -7.25 11.72 3.23
CA GLU A 203 -7.33 12.72 2.17
C GLU A 203 -6.74 14.04 2.70
N ARG A 204 -5.55 14.39 2.18
CA ARG A 204 -4.75 15.49 2.73
C ARG A 204 -5.23 16.87 2.35
N ALA A 205 -5.81 17.03 1.15
CA ALA A 205 -6.23 18.35 0.69
C ALA A 205 -7.42 18.89 1.51
N TYR A 206 -8.31 18.00 1.94
CA TYR A 206 -9.46 18.38 2.79
C TYR A 206 -9.23 18.06 4.28
N GLY A 207 -8.11 17.48 4.64
CA GLY A 207 -7.79 17.17 6.04
C GLY A 207 -8.77 16.15 6.63
N THR A 208 -9.01 15.01 5.96
CA THR A 208 -9.95 14.00 6.44
C THR A 208 -9.31 12.62 6.54
N ILE A 209 -9.80 11.82 7.49
CA ILE A 209 -9.64 10.36 7.49
C ILE A 209 -11.00 9.79 7.09
N GLN A 210 -10.99 8.95 6.07
CA GLN A 210 -12.19 8.38 5.45
C GLN A 210 -12.22 6.87 5.59
N VAL A 211 -13.41 6.29 5.52
CA VAL A 211 -13.64 4.85 5.50
C VAL A 211 -14.62 4.49 4.40
N ALA A 212 -14.30 3.45 3.64
CA ALA A 212 -15.19 2.79 2.67
C ALA A 212 -15.35 1.31 3.04
N TYR A 213 -16.49 0.71 2.65
CA TYR A 213 -16.84 -0.66 2.99
C TYR A 213 -17.06 -1.50 1.73
N SER A 214 -16.66 -2.76 1.81
CA SER A 214 -16.93 -3.76 0.78
C SER A 214 -17.55 -5.01 1.39
N SER A 215 -18.63 -5.51 0.79
CA SER A 215 -19.31 -6.76 1.16
C SER A 215 -19.03 -7.90 0.16
N ASP A 216 -18.22 -7.67 -0.85
CA ASP A 216 -17.95 -8.57 -1.98
C ASP A 216 -16.45 -8.84 -2.17
N GLN A 217 -15.69 -8.79 -1.08
CA GLN A 217 -14.25 -9.06 -1.07
C GLN A 217 -13.44 -8.09 -1.94
N GLY A 218 -13.82 -6.80 -1.95
CA GLY A 218 -13.10 -5.74 -2.63
C GLY A 218 -13.45 -5.55 -4.10
N GLN A 219 -14.52 -6.17 -4.60
CA GLN A 219 -14.98 -5.96 -5.98
C GLN A 219 -15.69 -4.60 -6.13
N THR A 220 -16.43 -4.19 -5.10
CA THR A 220 -17.03 -2.86 -5.01
C THR A 220 -16.88 -2.28 -3.62
N TRP A 221 -16.94 -0.95 -3.52
CA TRP A 221 -16.82 -0.21 -2.29
C TRP A 221 -17.97 0.81 -2.17
N SER A 222 -18.38 1.06 -0.94
CA SER A 222 -19.34 2.12 -0.65
C SER A 222 -18.75 3.49 -0.95
N GLU A 223 -19.59 4.49 -1.10
CA GLU A 223 -19.13 5.88 -1.00
C GLU A 223 -18.38 6.08 0.32
N PRO A 224 -17.25 6.82 0.30
CA PRO A 224 -16.46 7.06 1.49
C PRO A 224 -17.24 7.90 2.51
N ARG A 225 -17.07 7.57 3.78
CA ARG A 225 -17.58 8.34 4.90
C ARG A 225 -16.44 8.98 5.65
N ILE A 226 -16.59 10.22 6.07
CA ILE A 226 -15.64 10.89 6.95
C ILE A 226 -15.67 10.22 8.32
N LEU A 227 -14.53 9.70 8.74
CA LEU A 227 -14.33 9.12 10.05
C LEU A 227 -13.79 10.15 11.04
N TYR A 228 -12.96 11.07 10.55
CA TYR A 228 -12.40 12.16 11.35
C TYR A 228 -11.98 13.32 10.44
N ASP A 229 -12.33 14.57 10.83
CA ASP A 229 -12.05 15.82 10.11
C ASP A 229 -11.63 16.98 11.03
N ASN A 230 -11.55 16.75 12.34
CA ASN A 230 -11.29 17.81 13.32
C ASN A 230 -9.78 18.08 13.48
N PHE A 231 -9.08 18.32 12.37
CA PHE A 231 -7.66 18.67 12.35
C PHE A 231 -7.42 20.19 12.33
N TRP A 232 -8.46 20.95 11.95
CA TRP A 232 -8.39 22.38 11.77
C TRP A 232 -8.98 23.06 13.01
N ASN A 233 -8.23 23.99 13.58
CA ASN A 233 -8.75 24.99 14.51
C ASN A 233 -8.25 26.36 14.07
N GLU A 234 -8.81 27.42 14.65
CA GLU A 234 -8.52 28.81 14.27
C GLU A 234 -7.04 29.18 14.33
N ASP A 235 -6.26 28.47 15.14
CA ASP A 235 -4.85 28.75 15.42
C ASP A 235 -3.88 27.74 14.77
N ASN A 236 -4.36 26.61 14.24
CA ASN A 236 -3.53 25.52 13.75
C ASN A 236 -3.91 25.12 12.33
N GLU A 237 -3.05 25.41 11.38
CA GLU A 237 -3.16 24.84 10.03
C GLU A 237 -2.63 23.41 10.00
N LEU A 238 -3.41 22.52 9.40
CA LEU A 238 -2.97 21.15 9.12
C LEU A 238 -1.74 21.18 8.21
N ASN A 239 -0.65 20.56 8.64
CA ASN A 239 0.56 20.43 7.86
C ASN A 239 0.65 19.08 7.18
N ASP A 240 0.30 18.01 7.89
CA ASP A 240 0.30 16.64 7.34
C ASP A 240 -0.58 15.70 8.17
N LEU A 241 -1.17 14.70 7.52
CA LEU A 241 -1.92 13.62 8.18
C LEU A 241 -1.76 12.30 7.42
N GLY A 242 -2.05 11.19 8.10
CA GLY A 242 -2.23 9.92 7.41
C GLY A 242 -1.62 8.70 8.07
N TYR A 243 -1.22 7.76 7.23
CA TYR A 243 -0.70 6.44 7.62
C TYR A 243 -1.62 5.73 8.61
N PRO A 244 -2.92 5.60 8.29
CA PRO A 244 -3.85 4.95 9.19
C PRO A 244 -3.47 3.49 9.42
N ARG A 245 -3.88 2.98 10.57
CA ARG A 245 -3.96 1.55 10.91
C ARG A 245 -5.33 1.30 11.49
N VAL A 246 -5.96 0.20 11.11
CA VAL A 246 -7.30 -0.15 11.58
C VAL A 246 -7.35 -1.58 12.05
N VAL A 247 -8.05 -1.80 13.15
CA VAL A 247 -8.30 -3.15 13.70
C VAL A 247 -9.74 -3.27 14.15
N CYS A 248 -10.33 -4.46 14.00
CA CYS A 248 -11.60 -4.82 14.57
C CYS A 248 -11.40 -5.38 15.99
N ARG A 249 -12.09 -4.82 16.94
CA ARG A 249 -12.11 -5.29 18.32
C ARG A 249 -13.07 -6.48 18.48
N SER A 250 -12.89 -7.23 19.57
CA SER A 250 -13.76 -8.35 19.91
C SER A 250 -15.21 -7.94 20.21
N ASP A 251 -15.46 -6.67 20.55
CA ASP A 251 -16.79 -6.09 20.76
C ASP A 251 -17.45 -5.54 19.47
N GLY A 252 -16.83 -5.76 18.30
CA GLY A 252 -17.31 -5.29 17.00
C GLY A 252 -16.97 -3.84 16.66
N ARG A 253 -16.50 -3.06 17.62
CA ARG A 253 -16.04 -1.71 17.35
C ARG A 253 -14.70 -1.72 16.61
N MET A 254 -14.48 -0.71 15.81
CA MET A 254 -13.24 -0.48 15.10
C MET A 254 -12.37 0.51 15.85
N VAL A 255 -11.05 0.31 15.78
CA VAL A 255 -10.07 1.30 16.23
C VAL A 255 -9.23 1.70 15.04
N THR A 256 -9.21 2.98 14.74
CA THR A 256 -8.34 3.56 13.72
C THR A 256 -7.31 4.46 14.39
N MET A 257 -6.03 4.21 14.13
CA MET A 257 -4.92 5.08 14.55
C MET A 257 -4.33 5.75 13.32
N PHE A 258 -3.97 7.01 13.44
CA PHE A 258 -3.32 7.80 12.40
C PHE A 258 -2.46 8.89 13.03
N TYR A 259 -1.56 9.47 12.25
CA TYR A 259 -0.85 10.66 12.69
C TYR A 259 -1.40 11.91 12.03
N TYR A 260 -1.18 13.03 12.67
CA TYR A 260 -1.30 14.34 12.08
C TYR A 260 -0.23 15.29 12.65
N SER A 261 0.07 16.32 11.90
CA SER A 261 0.91 17.43 12.36
C SER A 261 0.29 18.76 11.97
N THR A 262 0.46 19.73 12.82
CA THR A 262 0.12 21.13 12.57
C THR A 262 1.40 21.97 12.59
N ARG A 263 1.32 23.26 12.29
CA ARG A 263 2.47 24.15 12.40
C ARG A 263 3.07 24.19 13.81
N GLU A 264 2.22 24.12 14.81
CA GLU A 264 2.64 24.19 16.23
C GLU A 264 2.95 22.83 16.83
N ARG A 265 2.32 21.76 16.35
CA ARG A 265 2.43 20.41 16.91
C ARG A 265 2.88 19.42 15.87
N GLN A 266 4.14 19.05 15.92
CA GLN A 266 4.68 18.04 15.03
C GLN A 266 4.42 16.64 15.58
N GLY A 267 3.94 15.73 14.70
CA GLY A 267 3.93 14.30 14.95
C GLY A 267 2.97 13.82 16.05
N GLN A 268 1.72 14.28 16.05
CA GLN A 268 0.68 13.76 16.94
C GLN A 268 0.17 12.40 16.45
N ILE A 269 0.00 11.44 17.38
CA ILE A 269 -0.72 10.18 17.10
C ILE A 269 -2.11 10.30 17.71
N HIS A 270 -3.12 10.01 16.90
CA HIS A 270 -4.51 10.03 17.29
C HIS A 270 -5.15 8.64 17.10
N ALA A 271 -6.13 8.33 17.93
CA ALA A 271 -6.94 7.12 17.79
C ALA A 271 -8.42 7.46 17.90
N THR A 272 -9.20 6.89 16.99
CA THR A 272 -10.66 6.97 17.00
C THR A 272 -11.24 5.58 17.18
N ILE A 273 -12.17 5.42 18.14
CA ILE A 273 -12.97 4.21 18.34
C ILE A 273 -14.37 4.50 17.80
N TRP A 274 -14.83 3.67 16.88
CA TRP A 274 -16.10 3.91 16.18
C TRP A 274 -16.87 2.61 15.91
N THR A 275 -18.16 2.73 15.64
CA THR A 275 -19.02 1.61 15.24
C THR A 275 -19.26 1.69 13.73
N PRO A 276 -19.03 0.61 12.97
CA PRO A 276 -19.24 0.56 11.52
C PRO A 276 -20.65 0.90 11.06
#